data_ab58cc7c4e7935dd2413d8846ad80ec1
#
_entry.id   ab58cc7c4e7935dd2413d8846ad80ec1
#
_cell.length_a   1.000
_cell.length_b   1.000
_cell.length_c   1.000
_cell.angle_alpha   90.00
_cell.angle_beta   90.00
_cell.angle_gamma   90.00
#
_symmetry.space_group_name_H-M   'P 1'
#
loop_
_entity.id
_entity.type
_entity.pdbx_description
1 polymer ?
#
loop_
_entity_poly.entity_id
_entity_poly.type
_entity_poly.pdbx_seq_one_letter_code
_entity_poly.pdbx_strand_id
1 'polypeptide(L)'
;MIFISIAAFCDPFLNHTIQDAVAKATQPEQLVFGVVDQHPDSRQSELSALCAPAKLRYVHINPLESRGVCWARSLAFSLYQGEPFFLQIDSHMLFEEAWDDLLLQTWYELRSICPKPVISTYPYGFEFEDGQAVVKIDVSPETTLVLRPQPASSLSDQDATLTFRAEHVFVRKHVLGCHIAGGFLFAHGNFIDEVPYDPRLYFHGEEQSLALRMFTHGWDIYHPSHIPLFHLYKMPHTPHETHHWHPNWDMKRDVKFTTLTELAKQRLMDLVYQRRDLGRFGLGSVRSVEDFGKHSGINYLTKRIEQPYQDTPYVEDPKAV
;
A
#
# COMPACT_ATOMS: atom_id res chain seq x y z
N MET A 1 -9.75 14.76 9.42
CA MET A 1 -9.99 13.39 9.93
C MET A 1 -9.40 12.41 8.92
N ILE A 2 -8.59 11.47 9.41
CA ILE A 2 -7.89 10.46 8.59
C ILE A 2 -8.37 9.07 9.02
N PHE A 3 -8.89 8.27 8.08
CA PHE A 3 -9.16 6.86 8.28
C PHE A 3 -7.89 6.05 8.00
N ILE A 4 -7.40 5.30 8.99
CA ILE A 4 -6.17 4.51 8.91
C ILE A 4 -6.54 3.03 8.81
N SER A 5 -6.30 2.44 7.63
CA SER A 5 -6.60 1.04 7.33
C SER A 5 -5.41 0.15 7.65
N ILE A 6 -5.58 -0.80 8.56
CA ILE A 6 -4.55 -1.76 8.98
C ILE A 6 -5.09 -3.18 8.87
N ALA A 7 -4.36 -4.04 8.15
CA ALA A 7 -4.58 -5.48 8.13
C ALA A 7 -3.40 -6.17 8.83
N ALA A 8 -3.62 -6.70 10.02
CA ALA A 8 -2.60 -7.40 10.80
C ALA A 8 -2.82 -8.92 10.75
N PHE A 9 -1.75 -9.69 10.64
CA PHE A 9 -1.78 -11.17 10.71
C PHE A 9 -0.78 -11.66 11.74
N CYS A 10 -1.27 -12.04 12.93
CA CYS A 10 -0.44 -12.48 14.07
C CYS A 10 0.75 -11.57 14.34
N ASP A 11 0.60 -10.28 14.11
CA ASP A 11 1.69 -9.32 14.17
C ASP A 11 1.88 -8.79 15.59
N PRO A 12 3.05 -9.00 16.20
CA PRO A 12 3.35 -8.51 17.55
C PRO A 12 3.56 -7.00 17.60
N PHE A 13 3.79 -6.34 16.46
CA PHE A 13 4.08 -4.91 16.40
C PHE A 13 2.85 -4.01 16.20
N LEU A 14 1.64 -4.59 16.02
CA LEU A 14 0.42 -3.81 15.84
C LEU A 14 0.19 -2.79 16.97
N ASN A 15 0.42 -3.19 18.22
CA ASN A 15 0.28 -2.31 19.39
C ASN A 15 1.24 -1.12 19.29
N HIS A 16 2.51 -1.39 18.98
CA HIS A 16 3.54 -0.37 18.82
C HIS A 16 3.17 0.60 17.68
N THR A 17 2.75 0.10 16.53
CA THR A 17 2.33 0.92 15.38
C THR A 17 1.21 1.89 15.75
N ILE A 18 0.17 1.41 16.44
CA ILE A 18 -0.95 2.26 16.86
C ILE A 18 -0.52 3.30 17.89
N GLN A 19 0.25 2.89 18.92
CA GLN A 19 0.75 3.80 19.94
C GLN A 19 1.64 4.91 19.36
N ASP A 20 2.57 4.53 18.48
CA ASP A 20 3.50 5.49 17.88
C ASP A 20 2.76 6.47 16.94
N ALA A 21 1.79 5.97 16.17
CA ALA A 21 0.94 6.80 15.33
C ALA A 21 0.15 7.85 16.14
N VAL A 22 -0.46 7.43 17.23
CA VAL A 22 -1.26 8.31 18.10
C VAL A 22 -0.35 9.31 18.85
N ALA A 23 0.78 8.86 19.38
CA ALA A 23 1.68 9.67 20.18
C ALA A 23 2.34 10.81 19.37
N LYS A 24 2.59 10.57 18.07
CA LYS A 24 3.29 11.51 17.19
C LYS A 24 2.39 12.32 16.26
N ALA A 25 1.08 12.07 16.30
CA ALA A 25 0.14 12.88 15.53
C ALA A 25 -0.08 14.25 16.17
N THR A 26 -0.21 15.27 15.34
CA THR A 26 -0.58 16.63 15.77
C THR A 26 -2.03 16.67 16.26
N GLN A 27 -2.93 15.89 15.63
CA GLN A 27 -4.35 15.87 15.97
C GLN A 27 -4.85 14.40 16.14
N PRO A 28 -4.42 13.70 17.20
CA PRO A 28 -4.74 12.28 17.37
C PRO A 28 -6.26 12.02 17.49
N GLU A 29 -7.07 12.96 17.97
CA GLU A 29 -8.53 12.85 18.02
C GLU A 29 -9.19 12.89 16.61
N GLN A 30 -8.46 13.30 15.59
CA GLN A 30 -8.90 13.28 14.19
C GLN A 30 -8.56 11.97 13.47
N LEU A 31 -7.97 11.00 14.16
CA LEU A 31 -7.62 9.70 13.60
C LEU A 31 -8.74 8.68 13.87
N VAL A 32 -8.96 7.80 12.87
CA VAL A 32 -9.88 6.67 12.97
C VAL A 32 -9.17 5.42 12.47
N PHE A 33 -8.83 4.53 13.37
CA PHE A 33 -8.19 3.25 13.01
C PHE A 33 -9.25 2.23 12.60
N GLY A 34 -9.16 1.71 11.37
CA GLY A 34 -9.91 0.57 10.86
C GLY A 34 -9.01 -0.66 10.84
N VAL A 35 -9.11 -1.50 11.86
CA VAL A 35 -8.18 -2.61 12.08
C VAL A 35 -8.88 -3.95 11.83
N VAL A 36 -8.32 -4.75 10.92
CA VAL A 36 -8.63 -6.17 10.77
C VAL A 36 -7.50 -6.97 11.37
N ASP A 37 -7.74 -7.49 12.57
CA ASP A 37 -6.77 -8.22 13.38
C ASP A 37 -6.98 -9.72 13.27
N GLN A 38 -6.11 -10.38 12.53
CA GLN A 38 -6.12 -11.82 12.30
C GLN A 38 -5.24 -12.49 13.35
N HIS A 39 -5.77 -12.64 14.55
CA HIS A 39 -5.04 -13.14 15.73
C HIS A 39 -5.85 -14.26 16.43
N PRO A 40 -5.22 -15.24 17.11
CA PRO A 40 -5.96 -16.27 17.86
C PRO A 40 -6.99 -15.70 18.84
N ASP A 41 -6.62 -14.63 19.54
CA ASP A 41 -7.45 -13.97 20.53
C ASP A 41 -7.80 -12.55 20.10
N SER A 42 -8.98 -12.07 20.49
CA SER A 42 -9.37 -10.67 20.25
C SER A 42 -8.58 -9.73 21.16
N ARG A 43 -7.95 -8.73 20.54
CA ARG A 43 -7.20 -7.65 21.22
C ARG A 43 -7.99 -6.34 21.28
N GLN A 44 -9.32 -6.37 21.06
CA GLN A 44 -10.14 -5.16 20.93
C GLN A 44 -10.03 -4.20 22.12
N SER A 45 -10.11 -4.72 23.34
CA SER A 45 -10.05 -3.87 24.56
C SER A 45 -8.69 -3.21 24.72
N GLU A 46 -7.62 -3.96 24.47
CA GLU A 46 -6.24 -3.46 24.52
C GLU A 46 -6.02 -2.38 23.45
N LEU A 47 -6.32 -2.68 22.19
CA LEU A 47 -6.14 -1.73 21.10
C LEU A 47 -7.02 -0.48 21.26
N SER A 48 -8.23 -0.61 21.81
CA SER A 48 -9.10 0.52 22.09
C SER A 48 -8.49 1.47 23.13
N ALA A 49 -7.80 0.95 24.14
CA ALA A 49 -7.09 1.77 25.11
C ALA A 49 -5.87 2.47 24.51
N LEU A 50 -5.13 1.77 23.65
CA LEU A 50 -3.94 2.30 22.96
C LEU A 50 -4.28 3.38 21.92
N CYS A 51 -5.43 3.26 21.27
CA CYS A 51 -5.89 4.24 20.27
C CYS A 51 -6.30 5.59 20.88
N ALA A 52 -6.64 5.68 22.16
CA ALA A 52 -7.17 6.91 22.74
C ALA A 52 -6.17 8.09 22.64
N PRO A 53 -6.60 9.31 22.19
CA PRO A 53 -7.99 9.75 21.98
C PRO A 53 -8.58 9.48 20.58
N ALA A 54 -7.85 8.81 19.70
CA ALA A 54 -8.37 8.40 18.38
C ALA A 54 -9.52 7.37 18.51
N LYS A 55 -10.22 7.10 17.40
CA LYS A 55 -11.29 6.11 17.35
C LYS A 55 -10.77 4.79 16.80
N LEU A 56 -11.29 3.67 17.32
CA LEU A 56 -11.04 2.33 16.80
C LEU A 56 -12.33 1.73 16.22
N ARG A 57 -12.23 1.21 15.00
CA ARG A 57 -13.18 0.26 14.40
C ARG A 57 -12.44 -1.04 14.17
N TYR A 58 -12.92 -2.12 14.76
CA TYR A 58 -12.15 -3.34 14.90
C TYR A 58 -12.93 -4.57 14.43
N VAL A 59 -12.26 -5.40 13.65
CA VAL A 59 -12.75 -6.73 13.25
C VAL A 59 -11.71 -7.76 13.65
N HIS A 60 -12.14 -8.74 14.44
CA HIS A 60 -11.34 -9.91 14.81
C HIS A 60 -11.61 -11.08 13.88
N ILE A 61 -10.56 -11.70 13.39
CA ILE A 61 -10.62 -12.91 12.55
C ILE A 61 -9.67 -13.96 13.13
N ASN A 62 -10.13 -15.20 13.24
CA ASN A 62 -9.22 -16.30 13.55
C ASN A 62 -8.21 -16.49 12.39
N PRO A 63 -6.90 -16.59 12.65
CA PRO A 63 -5.88 -16.72 11.60
C PRO A 63 -6.12 -17.89 10.64
N LEU A 64 -6.80 -18.95 11.10
CA LEU A 64 -7.14 -20.10 10.27
C LEU A 64 -8.23 -19.82 9.23
N GLU A 65 -9.04 -18.79 9.44
CA GLU A 65 -10.08 -18.33 8.51
C GLU A 65 -9.58 -17.30 7.52
N SER A 66 -8.35 -16.81 7.71
CA SER A 66 -7.74 -15.80 6.86
C SER A 66 -7.56 -16.27 5.41
N ARG A 67 -7.77 -15.34 4.48
CA ARG A 67 -7.57 -15.54 3.03
C ARG A 67 -6.49 -14.65 2.43
N GLY A 68 -5.60 -14.11 3.28
CA GLY A 68 -4.48 -13.26 2.87
C GLY A 68 -4.74 -11.77 2.99
N VAL A 69 -3.71 -10.98 2.67
CA VAL A 69 -3.68 -9.55 2.95
C VAL A 69 -4.73 -8.77 2.15
N CYS A 70 -4.94 -9.07 0.87
CA CYS A 70 -5.90 -8.34 0.04
C CYS A 70 -7.34 -8.53 0.53
N TRP A 71 -7.67 -9.73 0.98
CA TRP A 71 -8.96 -10.00 1.60
C TRP A 71 -9.12 -9.24 2.92
N ALA A 72 -8.11 -9.24 3.77
CA ALA A 72 -8.14 -8.49 5.04
C ALA A 72 -8.22 -6.98 4.81
N ARG A 73 -7.47 -6.42 3.84
CA ARG A 73 -7.56 -5.02 3.45
C ARG A 73 -8.93 -4.65 2.88
N SER A 74 -9.58 -5.57 2.15
CA SER A 74 -10.96 -5.32 1.68
C SER A 74 -11.96 -5.24 2.84
N LEU A 75 -11.76 -6.02 3.90
CA LEU A 75 -12.55 -5.91 5.13
C LEU A 75 -12.26 -4.61 5.88
N ALA A 76 -10.98 -4.20 5.96
CA ALA A 76 -10.61 -2.92 6.57
C ALA A 76 -11.25 -1.74 5.84
N PHE A 77 -11.34 -1.78 4.51
CA PHE A 77 -12.06 -0.78 3.71
C PHE A 77 -13.54 -0.70 4.05
N SER A 78 -14.18 -1.81 4.43
CA SER A 78 -15.59 -1.80 4.84
C SER A 78 -15.85 -1.06 6.18
N LEU A 79 -14.78 -0.75 6.92
CA LEU A 79 -14.86 0.03 8.16
C LEU A 79 -14.82 1.55 7.92
N TYR A 80 -14.53 1.99 6.71
CA TYR A 80 -14.58 3.40 6.30
C TYR A 80 -16.01 3.95 6.38
N GLN A 81 -16.17 5.18 6.85
CA GLN A 81 -17.49 5.82 7.02
C GLN A 81 -17.53 7.26 6.47
N GLY A 82 -16.72 7.55 5.44
CA GLY A 82 -16.72 8.86 4.79
C GLY A 82 -15.72 9.87 5.36
N GLU A 83 -14.66 9.43 6.01
CA GLU A 83 -13.56 10.29 6.44
C GLU A 83 -12.93 10.99 5.23
N PRO A 84 -12.58 12.29 5.31
CA PRO A 84 -12.01 13.04 4.18
C PRO A 84 -10.73 12.45 3.62
N PHE A 85 -9.91 11.83 4.48
CA PHE A 85 -8.64 11.23 4.08
C PHE A 85 -8.54 9.78 4.48
N PHE A 86 -7.76 9.05 3.72
CA PHE A 86 -7.49 7.63 3.86
C PHE A 86 -5.99 7.37 3.86
N LEU A 87 -5.52 6.61 4.84
CA LEU A 87 -4.16 6.11 4.94
C LEU A 87 -4.20 4.60 5.09
N GLN A 88 -3.58 3.86 4.17
CA GLN A 88 -3.31 2.44 4.34
C GLN A 88 -1.87 2.24 4.76
N ILE A 89 -1.67 1.43 5.80
CA ILE A 89 -0.35 1.05 6.30
C ILE A 89 -0.30 -0.43 6.68
N ASP A 90 0.92 -0.94 6.78
CA ASP A 90 1.16 -2.24 7.41
C ASP A 90 1.07 -2.14 8.95
N SER A 91 1.04 -3.29 9.62
CA SER A 91 0.88 -3.38 11.08
C SER A 91 2.18 -3.23 11.88
N HIS A 92 3.29 -2.90 11.22
CA HIS A 92 4.63 -2.79 11.80
C HIS A 92 5.36 -1.53 11.29
N MET A 93 4.75 -0.39 11.60
CA MET A 93 5.21 0.94 11.18
C MET A 93 5.70 1.76 12.37
N LEU A 94 6.53 2.74 12.06
CA LEU A 94 6.96 3.82 12.95
C LEU A 94 6.66 5.15 12.25
N PHE A 95 6.43 6.20 13.02
CA PHE A 95 6.03 7.50 12.49
C PHE A 95 7.02 8.60 12.88
N GLU A 96 7.08 9.65 12.09
CA GLU A 96 7.75 10.90 12.43
C GLU A 96 6.80 11.81 13.24
N GLU A 97 7.36 12.74 13.99
CA GLU A 97 6.55 13.76 14.67
C GLU A 97 5.72 14.58 13.67
N ALA A 98 4.45 14.82 13.99
CA ALA A 98 3.50 15.55 13.16
C ALA A 98 3.24 14.90 11.77
N TRP A 99 3.38 13.59 11.65
CA TRP A 99 3.23 12.83 10.40
C TRP A 99 1.89 13.08 9.68
N ASP A 100 0.82 13.30 10.44
CA ASP A 100 -0.52 13.57 9.94
C ASP A 100 -0.59 14.91 9.21
N ASP A 101 -0.02 15.97 9.78
CA ASP A 101 0.08 17.29 9.15
C ASP A 101 1.02 17.26 7.93
N LEU A 102 2.15 16.54 8.02
CA LEU A 102 3.09 16.39 6.90
C LEU A 102 2.44 15.70 5.69
N LEU A 103 1.67 14.64 5.90
CA LEU A 103 0.92 13.98 4.82
C LEU A 103 -0.17 14.87 4.23
N LEU A 104 -0.92 15.59 5.08
CA LEU A 104 -1.94 16.52 4.63
C LEU A 104 -1.34 17.67 3.83
N GLN A 105 -0.23 18.26 4.30
CA GLN A 105 0.48 19.32 3.56
C GLN A 105 0.91 18.83 2.18
N THR A 106 1.60 17.68 2.11
CA THR A 106 2.03 17.08 0.85
C THR A 106 0.84 16.83 -0.08
N TRP A 107 -0.28 16.33 0.45
CA TRP A 107 -1.46 16.07 -0.34
C TRP A 107 -2.08 17.37 -0.91
N TYR A 108 -2.17 18.44 -0.11
CA TYR A 108 -2.68 19.73 -0.58
C TYR A 108 -1.76 20.38 -1.61
N GLU A 109 -0.45 20.25 -1.47
CA GLU A 109 0.51 20.70 -2.50
C GLU A 109 0.25 19.98 -3.82
N LEU A 110 0.16 18.66 -3.81
CA LEU A 110 -0.15 17.85 -4.99
C LEU A 110 -1.55 18.12 -5.53
N ARG A 111 -2.54 18.36 -4.68
CA ARG A 111 -3.92 18.66 -5.07
C ARG A 111 -4.02 19.98 -5.87
N SER A 112 -3.08 20.89 -5.68
CA SER A 112 -3.04 22.15 -6.46
C SER A 112 -2.70 21.94 -7.94
N ILE A 113 -2.05 20.81 -8.27
CA ILE A 113 -1.59 20.49 -9.63
C ILE A 113 -2.27 19.24 -10.22
N CYS A 114 -2.85 18.39 -9.37
CA CYS A 114 -3.46 17.13 -9.76
C CYS A 114 -4.85 16.99 -9.12
N PRO A 115 -5.91 16.63 -9.88
CA PRO A 115 -7.26 16.47 -9.33
C PRO A 115 -7.43 15.32 -8.35
N LYS A 116 -6.69 14.23 -8.47
CA LYS A 116 -6.80 13.03 -7.66
C LYS A 116 -5.41 12.47 -7.30
N PRO A 117 -4.62 13.18 -6.44
CA PRO A 117 -3.30 12.69 -6.08
C PRO A 117 -3.40 11.55 -5.06
N VAL A 118 -2.51 10.57 -5.23
CA VAL A 118 -2.22 9.49 -4.30
C VAL A 118 -0.74 9.58 -3.92
N ILE A 119 -0.44 9.55 -2.64
CA ILE A 119 0.93 9.54 -2.12
C ILE A 119 1.28 8.09 -1.75
N SER A 120 2.32 7.55 -2.34
CA SER A 120 2.79 6.19 -2.05
C SER A 120 4.23 6.00 -2.45
N THR A 121 4.98 5.26 -1.63
CA THR A 121 6.30 4.69 -1.93
C THR A 121 6.64 3.65 -0.89
N TYR A 122 7.71 2.86 -1.04
CA TYR A 122 8.24 2.03 0.05
C TYR A 122 8.89 2.93 1.10
N PRO A 123 8.39 2.93 2.36
CA PRO A 123 8.99 3.72 3.43
C PRO A 123 10.42 3.26 3.74
N TYR A 124 11.22 4.14 4.34
CA TYR A 124 12.53 3.76 4.86
C TYR A 124 12.41 2.72 5.97
N GLY A 125 13.47 1.94 6.16
CA GLY A 125 13.50 0.92 7.19
C GLY A 125 13.74 1.48 8.59
N PHE A 126 13.27 0.76 9.59
CA PHE A 126 13.75 0.87 10.97
C PHE A 126 13.99 -0.52 11.55
N GLU A 127 14.77 -0.59 12.62
CA GLU A 127 15.06 -1.82 13.35
C GLU A 127 14.95 -1.55 14.86
N PHE A 128 14.85 -2.61 15.66
CA PHE A 128 14.95 -2.50 17.11
C PHE A 128 16.39 -2.82 17.54
N GLU A 129 17.05 -1.86 18.17
CA GLU A 129 18.34 -1.99 18.83
C GLU A 129 18.15 -1.78 20.32
N ASP A 130 18.53 -2.75 21.15
CA ASP A 130 18.33 -2.72 22.62
C ASP A 130 16.90 -2.34 23.05
N GLY A 131 15.91 -2.78 22.26
CA GLY A 131 14.49 -2.51 22.53
C GLY A 131 14.01 -1.11 22.10
N GLN A 132 14.86 -0.30 21.50
CA GLN A 132 14.52 1.01 20.96
C GLN A 132 14.42 0.97 19.44
N ALA A 133 13.42 1.63 18.86
CA ALA A 133 13.30 1.75 17.41
C ALA A 133 14.35 2.73 16.87
N VAL A 134 15.17 2.26 15.94
CA VAL A 134 16.23 3.04 15.30
C VAL A 134 15.96 3.09 13.81
N VAL A 135 15.75 4.29 13.29
CA VAL A 135 15.49 4.51 11.87
C VAL A 135 16.79 4.34 11.09
N LYS A 136 16.71 3.55 10.01
CA LYS A 136 17.83 3.27 9.10
C LYS A 136 17.66 4.10 7.82
N ILE A 137 18.02 5.37 7.90
CA ILE A 137 18.04 6.25 6.73
C ILE A 137 19.48 6.37 6.24
N ASP A 138 19.79 5.72 5.14
CA ASP A 138 21.00 5.96 4.37
C ASP A 138 20.62 6.74 3.09
N VAL A 139 20.20 7.99 3.29
CA VAL A 139 19.63 8.78 2.20
C VAL A 139 20.29 10.14 2.13
N SER A 140 20.75 10.48 0.94
CA SER A 140 21.01 11.87 0.59
C SER A 140 19.70 12.68 0.66
N PRO A 141 19.66 13.81 1.38
CA PRO A 141 18.46 14.65 1.47
C PRO A 141 18.04 15.27 0.11
N GLU A 142 18.81 15.01 -0.94
CA GLU A 142 18.56 15.50 -2.31
C GLU A 142 17.88 14.45 -3.20
N THR A 143 17.44 13.31 -2.64
CA THR A 143 16.87 12.21 -3.41
C THR A 143 15.42 11.94 -3.04
N THR A 144 14.66 11.43 -4.00
CA THR A 144 13.30 10.88 -3.79
C THR A 144 13.31 9.39 -4.13
N LEU A 145 12.62 8.58 -3.31
CA LEU A 145 12.41 7.16 -3.59
C LEU A 145 11.28 6.97 -4.59
N VAL A 146 11.60 6.38 -5.73
CA VAL A 146 10.61 5.99 -6.75
C VAL A 146 10.48 4.48 -6.83
N LEU A 147 9.30 3.98 -7.20
CA LEU A 147 9.06 2.55 -7.37
C LEU A 147 9.22 2.15 -8.83
N ARG A 148 9.97 1.07 -9.07
CA ARG A 148 10.22 0.51 -10.40
C ARG A 148 10.08 -1.01 -10.40
N PRO A 149 9.71 -1.64 -11.53
CA PRO A 149 9.77 -3.08 -11.66
C PRO A 149 11.18 -3.60 -11.41
N GLN A 150 11.30 -4.77 -10.81
CA GLN A 150 12.58 -5.48 -10.72
C GLN A 150 13.10 -5.81 -12.13
N PRO A 151 14.41 -5.75 -12.37
CA PRO A 151 14.99 -6.01 -13.70
C PRO A 151 14.66 -7.40 -14.26
N ALA A 152 14.49 -8.40 -13.39
CA ALA A 152 14.12 -9.75 -13.76
C ALA A 152 12.62 -9.95 -14.00
N SER A 153 11.79 -8.92 -13.78
CA SER A 153 10.35 -9.01 -14.01
C SER A 153 10.04 -9.17 -15.49
N SER A 154 9.12 -10.05 -15.81
CA SER A 154 8.65 -10.30 -17.19
C SER A 154 7.16 -10.58 -17.21
N LEU A 155 6.53 -10.31 -18.33
CA LEU A 155 5.12 -10.60 -18.58
C LEU A 155 5.00 -11.78 -19.55
N SER A 156 4.08 -12.69 -19.28
CA SER A 156 3.80 -13.85 -20.14
C SER A 156 2.31 -14.17 -20.21
N ASP A 157 1.92 -15.13 -21.04
CA ASP A 157 0.54 -15.64 -21.08
C ASP A 157 0.12 -16.41 -19.83
N GLN A 158 1.10 -16.88 -19.07
CA GLN A 158 0.89 -17.72 -17.88
C GLN A 158 1.08 -16.97 -16.57
N ASP A 159 1.80 -15.84 -16.58
CA ASP A 159 2.05 -15.03 -15.40
C ASP A 159 2.24 -13.56 -15.78
N ALA A 160 1.49 -12.68 -15.12
CA ALA A 160 1.59 -11.23 -15.25
C ALA A 160 2.16 -10.57 -14.00
N THR A 161 2.57 -11.37 -13.01
CA THR A 161 3.01 -10.87 -11.71
C THR A 161 4.35 -10.14 -11.84
N LEU A 162 4.37 -8.89 -11.43
CA LEU A 162 5.59 -8.08 -11.33
C LEU A 162 5.95 -7.88 -9.85
N THR A 163 7.24 -7.79 -9.60
CA THR A 163 7.78 -7.35 -8.32
C THR A 163 8.46 -5.99 -8.50
N PHE A 164 8.43 -5.17 -7.46
CA PHE A 164 8.93 -3.80 -7.51
C PHE A 164 10.08 -3.61 -6.53
N ARG A 165 10.88 -2.57 -6.79
CA ARG A 165 11.93 -2.09 -5.89
C ARG A 165 11.85 -0.59 -5.76
N ALA A 166 12.34 -0.07 -4.65
CA ALA A 166 12.62 1.35 -4.50
C ALA A 166 13.97 1.69 -5.16
N GLU A 167 14.04 2.86 -5.78
CA GLU A 167 15.25 3.40 -6.39
C GLU A 167 15.36 4.89 -6.06
N HIS A 168 16.57 5.34 -5.70
CA HIS A 168 16.83 6.75 -5.44
C HIS A 168 17.02 7.53 -6.74
N VAL A 169 16.30 8.61 -6.88
CA VAL A 169 16.49 9.58 -7.96
C VAL A 169 16.93 10.92 -7.37
N PHE A 170 17.94 11.57 -8.01
CA PHE A 170 18.52 12.82 -7.53
C PHE A 170 17.62 14.02 -7.82
N VAL A 171 16.47 14.04 -7.16
CA VAL A 171 15.50 15.12 -7.21
C VAL A 171 14.85 15.25 -5.84
N ARG A 172 14.92 16.44 -5.23
CA ARG A 172 14.24 16.75 -3.97
C ARG A 172 12.86 17.35 -4.25
N LYS A 173 11.98 16.60 -4.90
CA LYS A 173 10.61 17.00 -5.25
C LYS A 173 9.70 15.79 -5.23
N HIS A 174 8.39 16.01 -5.16
CA HIS A 174 7.42 14.95 -5.41
C HIS A 174 7.51 14.50 -6.87
N VAL A 175 7.57 13.20 -7.07
CA VAL A 175 7.78 12.60 -8.40
C VAL A 175 6.51 11.88 -8.83
N LEU A 176 5.98 12.23 -10.02
CA LEU A 176 4.90 11.49 -10.64
C LEU A 176 5.37 10.05 -10.92
N GLY A 177 4.71 9.08 -10.31
CA GLY A 177 5.00 7.67 -10.42
C GLY A 177 3.88 6.89 -11.07
N CYS A 178 4.05 5.56 -11.12
CA CYS A 178 3.06 4.66 -11.69
C CYS A 178 2.86 3.38 -10.87
N HIS A 179 3.48 3.30 -9.70
CA HIS A 179 3.40 2.15 -8.81
C HIS A 179 3.18 2.59 -7.36
N ILE A 180 2.59 1.71 -6.55
CA ILE A 180 2.31 1.96 -5.15
C ILE A 180 3.00 0.94 -4.26
N ALA A 181 3.15 1.28 -2.99
CA ALA A 181 3.47 0.35 -1.90
C ALA A 181 2.17 -0.04 -1.18
N GLY A 182 1.93 -1.33 -1.01
CA GLY A 182 0.77 -1.82 -0.27
C GLY A 182 0.82 -1.42 1.22
N GLY A 183 2.00 -1.20 1.76
CA GLY A 183 2.23 -0.77 3.15
C GLY A 183 2.25 0.75 3.39
N PHE A 184 2.08 1.57 2.34
CA PHE A 184 1.93 3.02 2.47
C PHE A 184 1.18 3.61 1.29
N LEU A 185 -0.06 4.02 1.53
CA LEU A 185 -0.89 4.71 0.53
C LEU A 185 -1.75 5.77 1.23
N PHE A 186 -1.60 7.04 0.84
CA PHE A 186 -2.39 8.14 1.36
C PHE A 186 -3.15 8.85 0.22
N ALA A 187 -4.44 9.06 0.40
CA ALA A 187 -5.32 9.66 -0.59
C ALA A 187 -6.53 10.35 0.06
N HIS A 188 -7.35 11.03 -0.76
CA HIS A 188 -8.70 11.42 -0.38
C HIS A 188 -9.57 10.18 -0.16
N GLY A 189 -10.48 10.23 0.84
CA GLY A 189 -11.24 9.06 1.28
C GLY A 189 -12.15 8.43 0.23
N ASN A 190 -12.66 9.21 -0.76
CA ASN A 190 -13.46 8.66 -1.86
C ASN A 190 -12.70 7.64 -2.73
N PHE A 191 -11.37 7.55 -2.58
CA PHE A 191 -10.56 6.49 -3.17
C PHE A 191 -11.12 5.10 -2.87
N ILE A 192 -11.58 4.87 -1.63
CA ILE A 192 -12.09 3.57 -1.18
C ILE A 192 -13.30 3.11 -1.99
N ASP A 193 -14.17 4.05 -2.35
CA ASP A 193 -15.38 3.76 -3.13
C ASP A 193 -15.07 3.58 -4.62
N GLU A 194 -14.14 4.38 -5.16
CA GLU A 194 -13.79 4.36 -6.58
C GLU A 194 -12.84 3.21 -6.95
N VAL A 195 -11.91 2.84 -6.05
CA VAL A 195 -10.90 1.81 -6.28
C VAL A 195 -10.89 0.81 -5.12
N PRO A 196 -11.99 0.11 -4.87
CA PRO A 196 -12.10 -0.82 -3.74
C PRO A 196 -11.07 -1.94 -3.84
N TYR A 197 -10.58 -2.42 -2.71
CA TYR A 197 -9.65 -3.55 -2.65
C TYR A 197 -10.29 -4.83 -3.19
N ASP A 198 -9.59 -5.54 -4.09
CA ASP A 198 -10.08 -6.82 -4.62
C ASP A 198 -9.73 -7.98 -3.67
N PRO A 199 -10.73 -8.55 -2.95
CA PRO A 199 -10.49 -9.61 -1.97
C PRO A 199 -10.08 -10.95 -2.59
N ARG A 200 -10.09 -11.06 -3.92
CA ARG A 200 -9.71 -12.28 -4.64
C ARG A 200 -8.24 -12.26 -5.10
N LEU A 201 -7.54 -11.15 -4.90
CA LEU A 201 -6.08 -11.13 -4.92
C LEU A 201 -5.56 -11.69 -3.60
N TYR A 202 -4.31 -12.15 -3.59
CA TYR A 202 -3.74 -12.77 -2.39
C TYR A 202 -2.64 -11.93 -1.77
N PHE A 203 -1.51 -11.78 -2.44
CA PHE A 203 -0.35 -11.00 -2.01
C PHE A 203 0.32 -10.35 -3.22
N HIS A 204 1.10 -11.12 -4.01
CA HIS A 204 1.71 -10.58 -5.22
C HIS A 204 0.65 -10.18 -6.26
N GLY A 205 0.91 -9.06 -6.95
CA GLY A 205 0.01 -8.50 -7.95
C GLY A 205 -1.01 -7.50 -7.40
N GLU A 206 -1.14 -7.35 -6.07
CA GLU A 206 -2.06 -6.36 -5.49
C GLU A 206 -1.65 -4.93 -5.83
N GLU A 207 -0.37 -4.57 -5.58
CA GLU A 207 0.19 -3.24 -5.86
C GLU A 207 0.05 -2.89 -7.35
N GLN A 208 0.36 -3.87 -8.21
CA GLN A 208 0.22 -3.78 -9.65
C GLN A 208 -1.23 -3.57 -10.09
N SER A 209 -2.15 -4.34 -9.53
CA SER A 209 -3.59 -4.22 -9.79
C SER A 209 -4.12 -2.86 -9.38
N LEU A 210 -3.79 -2.42 -8.16
CA LEU A 210 -4.22 -1.13 -7.64
C LEU A 210 -3.66 0.02 -8.50
N ALA A 211 -2.38 0.00 -8.83
CA ALA A 211 -1.74 1.03 -9.64
C ALA A 211 -2.42 1.20 -11.02
N LEU A 212 -2.68 0.10 -11.72
CA LEU A 212 -3.37 0.13 -13.00
C LEU A 212 -4.82 0.61 -12.86
N ARG A 213 -5.53 0.16 -11.83
CA ARG A 213 -6.91 0.58 -11.57
C ARG A 213 -6.98 2.06 -11.18
N MET A 214 -6.10 2.53 -10.30
CA MET A 214 -5.96 3.94 -9.96
C MET A 214 -5.81 4.79 -11.21
N PHE A 215 -4.84 4.46 -12.05
CA PHE A 215 -4.57 5.19 -13.28
C PHE A 215 -5.79 5.25 -14.19
N THR A 216 -6.46 4.12 -14.42
CA THR A 216 -7.63 4.07 -15.31
C THR A 216 -8.86 4.76 -14.72
N HIS A 217 -8.94 4.95 -13.39
CA HIS A 217 -9.95 5.76 -12.70
C HIS A 217 -9.58 7.25 -12.57
N GLY A 218 -8.44 7.66 -13.12
CA GLY A 218 -8.01 9.06 -13.15
C GLY A 218 -7.25 9.52 -11.90
N TRP A 219 -6.74 8.59 -11.08
CA TRP A 219 -5.85 8.90 -9.97
C TRP A 219 -4.40 8.93 -10.43
N ASP A 220 -3.62 9.86 -9.90
CA ASP A 220 -2.19 9.99 -10.20
C ASP A 220 -1.36 9.71 -8.95
N ILE A 221 -0.40 8.79 -9.09
CA ILE A 221 0.46 8.34 -8.00
C ILE A 221 1.68 9.24 -7.93
N TYR A 222 1.97 9.78 -6.76
CA TYR A 222 3.17 10.56 -6.50
C TYR A 222 4.03 9.90 -5.43
N HIS A 223 5.32 9.81 -5.71
CA HIS A 223 6.34 9.48 -4.74
C HIS A 223 6.76 10.76 -4.01
N PRO A 224 6.55 10.85 -2.68
CA PRO A 224 6.81 12.08 -1.95
C PRO A 224 8.31 12.31 -1.76
N SER A 225 8.74 13.56 -1.75
CA SER A 225 10.13 13.94 -1.42
C SER A 225 10.46 13.79 0.06
N HIS A 226 9.46 13.66 0.91
CA HIS A 226 9.57 13.37 2.34
C HIS A 226 8.57 12.28 2.71
N ILE A 227 9.03 11.26 3.44
CA ILE A 227 8.24 10.10 3.86
C ILE A 227 8.19 10.11 5.38
N PRO A 228 7.08 10.52 6.01
CA PRO A 228 7.01 10.65 7.48
C PRO A 228 6.66 9.33 8.18
N LEU A 229 6.92 8.19 7.53
CA LEU A 229 6.68 6.85 8.06
C LEU A 229 7.88 5.95 7.78
N PHE A 230 8.06 4.95 8.64
CA PHE A 230 9.12 3.95 8.51
C PHE A 230 8.51 2.56 8.65
N HIS A 231 9.12 1.58 8.01
CA HIS A 231 8.62 0.22 7.94
C HIS A 231 9.62 -0.77 8.55
N LEU A 232 9.14 -1.69 9.38
CA LEU A 232 9.96 -2.79 9.89
C LEU A 232 10.03 -3.91 8.84
N TYR A 233 11.09 -3.88 8.04
CA TYR A 233 11.31 -4.93 7.04
C TYR A 233 11.72 -6.25 7.70
N LYS A 234 11.01 -7.32 7.35
CA LYS A 234 11.30 -8.65 7.89
C LYS A 234 12.60 -9.19 7.30
N MET A 235 13.54 -9.47 8.15
CA MET A 235 14.81 -10.11 7.77
C MET A 235 14.67 -11.63 7.75
N PRO A 236 15.47 -12.38 6.93
CA PRO A 236 15.35 -13.82 6.80
C PRO A 236 15.50 -14.59 8.11
N HIS A 237 16.22 -14.03 9.08
CA HIS A 237 16.44 -14.65 10.40
C HIS A 237 15.42 -14.21 11.47
N THR A 238 14.50 -13.34 11.14
CA THR A 238 13.49 -12.89 12.10
C THR A 238 12.46 -14.02 12.32
N PRO A 239 12.28 -14.54 13.54
CA PRO A 239 11.37 -15.65 13.80
C PRO A 239 9.92 -15.14 13.80
N HIS A 240 9.29 -15.06 12.62
CA HIS A 240 7.92 -14.57 12.53
C HIS A 240 6.98 -15.59 11.92
N GLU A 241 6.08 -16.11 12.74
CA GLU A 241 4.86 -16.76 12.27
C GLU A 241 3.82 -15.74 11.73
N THR A 242 4.31 -14.58 11.30
CA THR A 242 3.48 -13.44 10.84
C THR A 242 3.19 -13.46 9.34
N HIS A 243 3.71 -14.46 8.62
CA HIS A 243 3.35 -14.65 7.23
C HIS A 243 2.16 -15.59 7.11
N HIS A 244 1.18 -15.20 6.32
CA HIS A 244 0.00 -16.02 6.07
C HIS A 244 0.35 -17.41 5.51
N TRP A 245 1.41 -17.53 4.72
CA TRP A 245 1.92 -18.79 4.14
C TRP A 245 2.87 -19.57 5.05
N HIS A 246 3.08 -19.12 6.30
CA HIS A 246 3.93 -19.86 7.22
C HIS A 246 3.36 -21.27 7.47
N PRO A 247 4.17 -22.34 7.46
CA PRO A 247 3.70 -23.72 7.57
C PRO A 247 2.81 -23.98 8.79
N ASN A 248 3.09 -23.37 9.94
CA ASN A 248 2.30 -23.53 11.15
C ASN A 248 0.83 -23.10 10.97
N TRP A 249 0.57 -22.18 10.07
CA TRP A 249 -0.77 -21.71 9.73
C TRP A 249 -1.33 -22.44 8.51
N ASP A 250 -0.56 -22.51 7.43
CA ASP A 250 -1.04 -23.05 6.17
C ASP A 250 -1.42 -24.52 6.25
N MET A 251 -0.65 -25.36 6.99
CA MET A 251 -0.99 -26.76 7.18
C MET A 251 -2.34 -26.99 7.86
N LYS A 252 -2.77 -26.05 8.72
CA LYS A 252 -4.03 -26.15 9.47
C LYS A 252 -5.24 -25.57 8.75
N ARG A 253 -5.03 -24.81 7.66
CA ARG A 253 -6.12 -24.20 6.89
C ARG A 253 -6.72 -25.17 5.88
N ASP A 254 -8.01 -25.02 5.61
CA ASP A 254 -8.69 -25.75 4.55
C ASP A 254 -8.22 -25.28 3.16
N VAL A 255 -8.13 -23.97 2.97
CA VAL A 255 -7.68 -23.37 1.71
C VAL A 255 -6.20 -22.99 1.84
N LYS A 256 -5.36 -23.64 1.04
CA LYS A 256 -3.90 -23.46 1.07
C LYS A 256 -3.47 -22.17 0.35
N PHE A 257 -2.36 -21.59 0.81
CA PHE A 257 -1.82 -20.37 0.20
C PHE A 257 -1.47 -20.57 -1.28
N THR A 258 -1.05 -21.75 -1.68
CA THR A 258 -0.76 -22.07 -3.08
C THR A 258 -1.99 -21.95 -3.96
N THR A 259 -3.14 -22.46 -3.50
CA THR A 259 -4.43 -22.31 -4.20
C THR A 259 -4.83 -20.82 -4.30
N LEU A 260 -4.69 -20.06 -3.21
CA LEU A 260 -4.98 -18.62 -3.22
C LEU A 260 -4.07 -17.86 -4.18
N THR A 261 -2.79 -18.22 -4.23
CA THR A 261 -1.80 -17.62 -5.15
C THR A 261 -2.16 -17.87 -6.61
N GLU A 262 -2.51 -19.10 -6.97
CA GLU A 262 -2.88 -19.44 -8.36
C GLU A 262 -4.18 -18.74 -8.79
N LEU A 263 -5.18 -18.68 -7.91
CA LEU A 263 -6.41 -17.92 -8.19
C LEU A 263 -6.14 -16.42 -8.34
N ALA A 264 -5.25 -15.87 -7.53
CA ALA A 264 -4.86 -14.46 -7.61
C ALA A 264 -4.08 -14.14 -8.89
N LYS A 265 -3.16 -15.02 -9.32
CA LYS A 265 -2.46 -14.87 -10.61
C LYS A 265 -3.43 -14.86 -11.78
N GLN A 266 -4.37 -15.79 -11.80
CA GLN A 266 -5.41 -15.80 -12.84
C GLN A 266 -6.24 -14.51 -12.81
N ARG A 267 -6.62 -14.05 -11.62
CA ARG A 267 -7.37 -12.82 -11.40
C ARG A 267 -6.63 -11.59 -11.90
N LEU A 268 -5.32 -11.52 -11.62
CA LEU A 268 -4.45 -10.45 -12.12
C LEU A 268 -4.38 -10.45 -13.65
N MET A 269 -4.16 -11.61 -14.28
CA MET A 269 -4.14 -11.73 -15.73
C MET A 269 -5.48 -11.36 -16.38
N ASP A 270 -6.59 -11.72 -15.75
CA ASP A 270 -7.93 -11.33 -16.22
C ASP A 270 -8.07 -9.79 -16.24
N LEU A 271 -7.51 -9.09 -15.25
CA LEU A 271 -7.50 -7.64 -15.18
C LEU A 271 -6.56 -7.00 -16.20
N VAL A 272 -5.25 -7.29 -16.10
CA VAL A 272 -4.22 -6.54 -16.82
C VAL A 272 -4.20 -6.85 -18.31
N TYR A 273 -4.61 -8.04 -18.72
CA TYR A 273 -4.77 -8.45 -20.13
C TYR A 273 -6.20 -8.27 -20.63
N GLN A 274 -7.07 -7.66 -19.83
CA GLN A 274 -8.48 -7.40 -20.18
C GLN A 274 -9.24 -8.65 -20.65
N ARG A 275 -8.93 -9.81 -20.03
CA ARG A 275 -9.56 -11.10 -20.40
C ARG A 275 -11.01 -11.20 -19.91
N ARG A 276 -11.32 -10.48 -18.82
CA ARG A 276 -12.65 -10.46 -18.19
C ARG A 276 -12.98 -9.08 -17.63
N ASP A 277 -14.25 -8.73 -17.67
CA ASP A 277 -14.77 -7.65 -16.83
C ASP A 277 -14.85 -8.12 -15.37
N LEU A 278 -14.20 -7.39 -14.49
CA LEU A 278 -14.16 -7.67 -13.06
C LEU A 278 -15.15 -6.81 -12.24
N GLY A 279 -16.08 -6.10 -12.93
CA GLY A 279 -17.06 -5.23 -12.32
C GLY A 279 -16.41 -4.14 -11.47
N ARG A 280 -16.87 -3.95 -10.22
CA ARG A 280 -16.32 -2.93 -9.30
C ARG A 280 -14.82 -3.06 -9.01
N PHE A 281 -14.21 -4.21 -9.32
CA PHE A 281 -12.78 -4.46 -9.18
C PHE A 281 -12.05 -4.36 -10.52
N GLY A 282 -12.73 -3.92 -11.56
CA GLY A 282 -12.21 -3.77 -12.92
C GLY A 282 -11.46 -2.45 -13.13
N LEU A 283 -11.17 -2.21 -14.40
CA LEU A 283 -10.53 -0.97 -14.86
C LEU A 283 -11.54 0.18 -14.89
N GLY A 284 -11.05 1.38 -14.68
CA GLY A 284 -11.80 2.61 -14.93
C GLY A 284 -11.90 2.92 -16.43
N SER A 285 -12.61 4.01 -16.74
CA SER A 285 -12.83 4.47 -18.12
C SER A 285 -12.23 5.86 -18.42
N VAL A 286 -11.49 6.44 -17.48
CA VAL A 286 -10.90 7.79 -17.63
C VAL A 286 -9.64 7.73 -18.49
N ARG A 287 -8.82 6.68 -18.32
CA ARG A 287 -7.61 6.43 -19.10
C ARG A 287 -7.54 4.95 -19.49
N SER A 288 -6.89 4.64 -20.60
CA SER A 288 -6.76 3.26 -21.11
C SER A 288 -5.56 2.51 -20.54
N VAL A 289 -5.54 1.18 -20.72
CA VAL A 289 -4.36 0.34 -20.43
C VAL A 289 -3.19 0.70 -21.35
N GLU A 290 -3.47 1.15 -22.58
CA GLU A 290 -2.45 1.62 -23.51
C GLU A 290 -1.79 2.92 -22.99
N ASP A 291 -2.58 3.86 -22.44
CA ASP A 291 -2.05 5.08 -21.83
C ASP A 291 -1.22 4.75 -20.59
N PHE A 292 -1.63 3.76 -19.80
CA PHE A 292 -0.80 3.24 -18.70
C PHE A 292 0.54 2.70 -19.20
N GLY A 293 0.52 1.96 -20.31
CA GLY A 293 1.76 1.45 -20.94
C GLY A 293 2.71 2.57 -21.35
N LYS A 294 2.19 3.65 -21.93
CA LYS A 294 2.99 4.85 -22.31
C LYS A 294 3.53 5.56 -21.06
N HIS A 295 2.73 5.64 -20.00
CA HIS A 295 3.09 6.30 -18.75
C HIS A 295 4.10 5.49 -17.94
N SER A 296 3.90 4.18 -17.81
CA SER A 296 4.66 3.30 -16.91
C SER A 296 5.78 2.52 -17.59
N GLY A 297 5.80 2.43 -18.93
CA GLY A 297 6.66 1.53 -19.68
C GLY A 297 6.28 0.06 -19.53
N ILE A 298 5.18 -0.26 -18.84
CA ILE A 298 4.66 -1.63 -18.73
C ILE A 298 3.50 -1.79 -19.70
N ASN A 299 3.79 -2.38 -20.84
CA ASN A 299 2.78 -2.60 -21.88
C ASN A 299 2.14 -3.97 -21.69
N TYR A 300 0.99 -4.01 -21.04
CA TYR A 300 0.22 -5.24 -20.81
C TYR A 300 -0.37 -5.83 -22.10
N LEU A 301 -0.67 -4.99 -23.10
CA LEU A 301 -1.25 -5.45 -24.37
C LEU A 301 -0.22 -6.23 -25.19
N THR A 302 1.02 -5.78 -25.21
CA THR A 302 2.13 -6.47 -25.92
C THR A 302 2.96 -7.36 -25.01
N LYS A 303 2.67 -7.38 -23.70
CA LYS A 303 3.41 -8.11 -22.64
C LYS A 303 4.89 -7.77 -22.62
N ARG A 304 5.21 -6.51 -22.75
CA ARG A 304 6.58 -6.01 -22.75
C ARG A 304 6.77 -4.99 -21.62
N ILE A 305 7.94 -5.04 -21.01
CA ILE A 305 8.42 -4.00 -20.09
C ILE A 305 9.47 -3.22 -20.88
N GLU A 306 9.11 -2.02 -21.27
CA GLU A 306 10.02 -1.09 -21.91
C GLU A 306 10.71 -0.29 -20.80
N GLN A 307 11.94 0.16 -21.03
CA GLN A 307 12.65 0.97 -20.04
C GLN A 307 12.61 2.47 -20.40
N PRO A 308 11.49 3.15 -20.23
CA PRO A 308 11.43 4.59 -20.41
C PRO A 308 11.90 5.35 -19.17
N TYR A 309 12.17 4.65 -18.08
CA TYR A 309 12.34 5.22 -16.74
C TYR A 309 13.59 6.07 -16.55
N GLN A 310 14.59 5.96 -17.40
CA GLN A 310 15.81 6.75 -17.27
C GLN A 310 15.61 8.20 -17.71
N ASP A 311 14.58 8.44 -18.53
CA ASP A 311 14.39 9.73 -19.22
C ASP A 311 13.00 10.35 -19.00
N THR A 312 12.16 9.83 -18.06
CA THR A 312 10.89 10.51 -17.78
C THR A 312 11.23 11.84 -17.13
N PRO A 313 11.08 12.98 -17.83
CA PRO A 313 11.34 14.26 -17.20
C PRO A 313 10.35 14.40 -16.05
N TYR A 314 10.84 14.75 -14.89
CA TYR A 314 10.03 15.14 -13.76
C TYR A 314 9.26 16.38 -14.21
N VAL A 315 7.97 16.24 -14.46
CA VAL A 315 7.15 17.38 -14.87
C VAL A 315 7.05 18.29 -13.66
N GLU A 316 7.88 19.34 -13.67
CA GLU A 316 7.91 20.35 -12.62
C GLU A 316 6.61 21.14 -12.59
N ASP A 317 5.94 21.24 -13.74
CA ASP A 317 4.64 21.87 -13.91
C ASP A 317 3.90 21.17 -15.07
N PRO A 318 2.71 20.54 -14.81
CA PRO A 318 1.89 19.97 -15.87
C PRO A 318 1.38 21.00 -16.89
N LYS A 319 1.55 22.31 -16.61
CA LYS A 319 1.22 23.41 -17.53
C LYS A 319 2.39 23.83 -18.42
N ALA A 320 3.56 23.20 -18.26
CA ALA A 320 4.76 23.52 -19.04
C ALA A 320 4.95 22.58 -20.27
N VAL A 321 3.91 21.83 -20.66
CA VAL A 321 3.86 21.04 -21.91
C VAL A 321 2.76 21.57 -22.80
#